data_009c54261f31ccae1f6fe9770dae3ae5
#
_entry.id   009c54261f31ccae1f6fe9770dae3ae5
#
_cell.length_a   1.000
_cell.length_b   1.000
_cell.length_c   1.000
_cell.angle_alpha   90.00
_cell.angle_beta   90.00
_cell.angle_gamma   90.00
#
_symmetry.space_group_name_H-M   'P 1'
#
loop_
_entity.id
_entity.type
_entity.pdbx_description
1 polymer ?
#
loop_
_entity_poly.entity_id
_entity_poly.type
_entity_poly.pdbx_seq_one_letter_code
_entity_poly.pdbx_strand_id
1 'polypeptide(L)'
;MKPLKRSVALVIEGPDGVLLVRRPEDDDSLPGLWGLPAASLREGESERDALLRVGAAKLGVEVEPLELVGSERAERADYVIEMRDFRARIAGGEPSVPQADEGTQYVEWRWGPPGELASAARAGSVCARVLLRSVGSAW
;
A
#
# COMPACT_ATOMS: atom_id res chain seq x y z
N MET A 1 -9.25 11.46 -22.96
CA MET A 1 -8.33 11.64 -21.83
C MET A 1 -8.70 10.68 -20.70
N LYS A 2 -7.74 9.96 -20.19
CA LYS A 2 -7.97 9.01 -19.08
C LYS A 2 -8.09 9.76 -17.75
N PRO A 3 -9.03 9.39 -16.89
CA PRO A 3 -9.13 10.01 -15.57
C PRO A 3 -7.91 9.66 -14.71
N LEU A 4 -7.58 10.55 -13.78
CA LEU A 4 -6.52 10.34 -12.79
C LEU A 4 -7.11 9.70 -11.54
N LYS A 5 -6.57 8.55 -11.15
CA LYS A 5 -6.94 7.85 -9.93
C LYS A 5 -5.82 8.04 -8.92
N ARG A 6 -6.08 8.80 -7.87
CA ARG A 6 -5.10 9.04 -6.82
C ARG A 6 -5.18 7.96 -5.77
N SER A 7 -4.02 7.47 -5.34
CA SER A 7 -3.91 6.39 -4.37
C SER A 7 -2.77 6.66 -3.39
N VAL A 8 -2.86 6.07 -2.21
CA VAL A 8 -1.83 6.19 -1.18
C VAL A 8 -1.48 4.81 -0.64
N ALA A 9 -0.26 4.68 -0.14
CA ALA A 9 0.21 3.46 0.51
C ALA A 9 0.94 3.81 1.80
N LEU A 10 0.86 2.90 2.77
CA LEU A 10 1.55 3.01 4.06
C LEU A 10 2.87 2.27 4.01
N VAL A 11 3.94 2.95 4.38
CA VAL A 11 5.25 2.35 4.63
C VAL A 11 5.48 2.45 6.14
N ILE A 12 5.15 1.37 6.84
CA ILE A 12 5.30 1.30 8.30
C ILE A 12 6.56 0.52 8.60
N GLU A 13 7.55 1.20 9.19
CA GLU A 13 8.82 0.57 9.52
C GLU A 13 8.76 -0.07 10.90
N GLY A 14 9.34 -1.26 11.00
CA GLY A 14 9.47 -2.00 12.25
C GLY A 14 10.90 -2.49 12.42
N PRO A 15 11.16 -3.25 13.50
CA PRO A 15 12.53 -3.71 13.80
C PRO A 15 13.14 -4.61 12.72
N ASP A 16 12.31 -5.34 11.97
CA ASP A 16 12.77 -6.31 10.98
C ASP A 16 12.35 -5.96 9.55
N GLY A 17 12.12 -4.68 9.27
CA GLY A 17 11.76 -4.24 7.93
C GLY A 17 10.50 -3.41 7.92
N VAL A 18 9.64 -3.65 6.93
CA VAL A 18 8.39 -2.92 6.76
C VAL A 18 7.20 -3.86 6.94
N LEU A 19 6.03 -3.28 7.25
CA LEU A 19 4.82 -4.05 7.36
C LEU A 19 4.32 -4.40 5.96
N LEU A 20 4.19 -5.70 5.70
CA LEU A 20 3.75 -6.26 4.44
C LEU A 20 2.39 -6.92 4.61
N VAL A 21 1.58 -6.88 3.55
CA VAL A 21 0.29 -7.55 3.51
C VAL A 21 0.22 -8.44 2.27
N ARG A 22 -0.43 -9.60 2.38
CA ARG A 22 -0.57 -10.52 1.27
C ARG A 22 -1.99 -10.48 0.72
N ARG A 23 -2.08 -10.39 -0.60
CA ARG A 23 -3.36 -10.44 -1.30
C ARG A 23 -3.89 -11.86 -1.41
N PRO A 24 -5.23 -12.04 -1.50
CA PRO A 24 -5.80 -13.37 -1.70
C PRO A 24 -5.31 -14.01 -3.01
N GLU A 25 -5.35 -15.34 -3.07
CA GLU A 25 -4.98 -16.09 -4.27
C GLU A 25 -5.90 -15.80 -5.47
N ASP A 26 -7.12 -15.35 -5.20
CA ASP A 26 -8.10 -14.99 -6.23
C ASP A 26 -8.15 -13.49 -6.54
N ASP A 27 -7.16 -12.73 -6.11
CA ASP A 27 -7.07 -11.31 -6.40
C ASP A 27 -6.94 -11.07 -7.91
N ASP A 28 -7.64 -10.08 -8.44
CA ASP A 28 -7.67 -9.81 -9.88
C ASP A 28 -6.34 -9.32 -10.45
N SER A 29 -5.57 -8.59 -9.67
CA SER A 29 -4.35 -7.92 -10.16
C SER A 29 -3.06 -8.57 -9.69
N LEU A 30 -2.98 -8.93 -8.42
CA LEU A 30 -1.74 -9.37 -7.78
C LEU A 30 -1.99 -10.60 -6.89
N PRO A 31 -2.50 -11.71 -7.47
CA PRO A 31 -2.93 -12.86 -6.68
C PRO A 31 -1.80 -13.44 -5.83
N GLY A 32 -2.06 -13.56 -4.52
CA GLY A 32 -1.13 -14.19 -3.58
C GLY A 32 0.15 -13.42 -3.28
N LEU A 33 0.31 -12.21 -3.84
CA LEU A 33 1.57 -11.47 -3.71
C LEU A 33 1.59 -10.59 -2.46
N TRP A 34 2.79 -10.43 -1.91
CA TRP A 34 3.05 -9.51 -0.81
C TRP A 34 3.17 -8.09 -1.34
N GLY A 35 2.54 -7.14 -0.65
CA GLY A 35 2.52 -5.74 -1.03
C GLY A 35 2.47 -4.83 0.17
N LEU A 36 2.23 -3.55 -0.09
CA LEU A 36 2.02 -2.54 0.95
C LEU A 36 0.52 -2.30 1.13
N PRO A 37 0.10 -1.96 2.37
CA PRO A 37 -1.30 -1.55 2.58
C PRO A 37 -1.58 -0.26 1.80
N ALA A 38 -2.60 -0.28 0.98
CA ALA A 38 -2.89 0.83 0.08
C ALA A 38 -4.38 0.94 -0.23
N ALA A 39 -4.79 2.11 -0.68
CA ALA A 39 -6.15 2.33 -1.18
C ALA A 39 -6.20 3.57 -2.08
N SER A 40 -7.21 3.61 -2.93
CA SER A 40 -7.53 4.81 -3.71
C SER A 40 -8.23 5.82 -2.82
N LEU A 41 -8.01 7.11 -3.09
CA LEU A 41 -8.74 8.17 -2.42
C LEU A 41 -10.21 8.13 -2.84
N ARG A 42 -11.08 8.38 -1.87
CA ARG A 42 -12.50 8.61 -2.12
C ARG A 42 -12.69 10.05 -2.58
N GLU A 43 -13.81 10.33 -3.21
CA GLU A 43 -14.15 11.68 -3.64
C GLU A 43 -14.12 12.63 -2.44
N GLY A 44 -13.38 13.74 -2.56
CA GLY A 44 -13.25 14.74 -1.50
C GLY A 44 -12.35 14.35 -0.34
N GLU A 45 -11.76 13.15 -0.38
CA GLU A 45 -10.89 12.67 0.69
C GLU A 45 -9.47 13.21 0.53
N SER A 46 -8.88 13.66 1.64
CA SER A 46 -7.46 14.05 1.64
C SER A 46 -6.56 12.82 1.68
N GLU A 47 -5.31 12.99 1.30
CA GLU A 47 -4.32 11.90 1.42
C GLU A 47 -4.19 11.43 2.86
N ARG A 48 -4.14 12.38 3.80
CA ARG A 48 -4.05 12.05 5.22
C ARG A 48 -5.22 11.19 5.67
N ASP A 49 -6.45 11.58 5.32
CA ASP A 49 -7.64 10.82 5.72
C ASP A 49 -7.66 9.43 5.08
N ALA A 50 -7.21 9.31 3.83
CA ALA A 50 -7.08 8.02 3.17
C ALA A 50 -6.07 7.12 3.88
N LEU A 51 -4.91 7.67 4.30
CA LEU A 51 -3.90 6.91 5.05
C LEU A 51 -4.45 6.44 6.39
N LEU A 52 -5.19 7.30 7.11
CA LEU A 52 -5.82 6.91 8.37
C LEU A 52 -6.84 5.78 8.14
N ARG A 53 -7.61 5.88 7.08
CA ARG A 53 -8.60 4.86 6.72
C ARG A 53 -7.93 3.52 6.36
N VAL A 54 -6.82 3.55 5.63
CA VAL A 54 -6.07 2.32 5.30
C VAL A 54 -5.61 1.64 6.59
N GLY A 55 -5.04 2.39 7.52
CA GLY A 55 -4.60 1.83 8.79
C GLY A 55 -5.75 1.19 9.56
N ALA A 56 -6.87 1.88 9.69
CA ALA A 56 -8.02 1.38 10.44
C ALA A 56 -8.72 0.21 9.74
N ALA A 57 -9.04 0.38 8.45
CA ALA A 57 -9.84 -0.60 7.72
C ALA A 57 -9.06 -1.84 7.29
N LYS A 58 -7.80 -1.69 6.93
CA LYS A 58 -6.99 -2.78 6.38
C LYS A 58 -6.13 -3.49 7.42
N LEU A 59 -5.74 -2.79 8.48
CA LEU A 59 -4.82 -3.31 9.48
C LEU A 59 -5.38 -3.29 10.91
N GLY A 60 -6.52 -2.63 11.12
CA GLY A 60 -7.12 -2.52 12.46
C GLY A 60 -6.27 -1.69 13.42
N VAL A 61 -5.50 -0.74 12.93
CA VAL A 61 -4.63 0.09 13.76
C VAL A 61 -4.87 1.57 13.51
N GLU A 62 -4.48 2.38 14.51
CA GLU A 62 -4.38 3.80 14.37
C GLU A 62 -2.97 4.12 13.91
N VAL A 63 -2.84 4.83 12.78
CA VAL A 63 -1.53 5.22 12.24
C VAL A 63 -1.34 6.72 12.34
N GLU A 64 -0.07 7.13 12.46
CA GLU A 64 0.34 8.51 12.32
C GLU A 64 1.10 8.63 11.00
N PRO A 65 0.52 9.29 10.00
CA PRO A 65 1.23 9.53 8.74
C PRO A 65 2.43 10.47 8.95
N LEU A 66 3.53 10.15 8.29
CA LEU A 66 4.77 10.91 8.33
C LEU A 66 5.09 11.43 6.92
N GLU A 67 6.37 11.52 6.56
CA GLU A 67 6.76 12.12 5.30
C GLU A 67 6.52 11.23 4.08
N LEU A 68 6.43 11.87 2.92
CA LEU A 68 6.35 11.20 1.62
C LEU A 68 7.65 10.44 1.34
N VAL A 69 7.53 9.18 0.98
CA VAL A 69 8.65 8.35 0.52
C VAL A 69 8.92 8.60 -0.96
N GLY A 70 7.88 8.67 -1.75
CA GLY A 70 7.97 8.91 -3.19
C GLY A 70 6.61 8.78 -3.85
N SER A 71 6.58 9.06 -5.13
CA SER A 71 5.36 8.96 -5.92
C SER A 71 5.69 8.50 -7.34
N GLU A 72 4.70 7.93 -8.01
CA GLU A 72 4.82 7.50 -9.39
C GLU A 72 3.45 7.49 -10.05
N ARG A 73 3.43 7.83 -11.35
CA ARG A 73 2.25 7.66 -12.18
C ARG A 73 2.46 6.49 -13.13
N ALA A 74 1.39 5.75 -13.38
CA ALA A 74 1.42 4.66 -14.35
C ALA A 74 0.11 4.63 -15.13
N GLU A 75 0.18 4.37 -16.43
CA GLU A 75 -1.00 4.22 -17.24
C GLU A 75 -1.60 2.83 -17.07
N ARG A 76 -2.93 2.80 -16.99
CA ARG A 76 -3.73 1.57 -17.07
C ARG A 76 -4.65 1.69 -18.28
N ALA A 77 -5.42 0.65 -18.58
CA ALA A 77 -6.31 0.63 -19.73
C ALA A 77 -7.31 1.81 -19.71
N ASP A 78 -7.93 2.06 -18.55
CA ASP A 78 -9.02 3.02 -18.43
C ASP A 78 -8.70 4.24 -17.58
N TYR A 79 -7.52 4.32 -16.97
CA TYR A 79 -7.15 5.43 -16.08
C TYR A 79 -5.63 5.54 -15.96
N VAL A 80 -5.19 6.66 -15.36
CA VAL A 80 -3.80 6.83 -14.93
C VAL A 80 -3.82 6.76 -13.40
N ILE A 81 -3.00 5.90 -12.82
CA ILE A 81 -2.85 5.85 -11.36
C ILE A 81 -1.71 6.78 -10.93
N GLU A 82 -1.96 7.57 -9.89
CA GLU A 82 -0.92 8.33 -9.19
C GLU A 82 -0.83 7.75 -7.80
N MET A 83 0.28 7.08 -7.52
CA MET A 83 0.53 6.45 -6.22
C MET A 83 1.52 7.27 -5.42
N ARG A 84 1.18 7.55 -4.17
CA ARG A 84 2.07 8.25 -3.24
C ARG A 84 2.24 7.38 -2.00
N ASP A 85 3.48 7.00 -1.74
CA ASP A 85 3.83 6.18 -0.57
C ASP A 85 4.27 7.09 0.56
N PHE A 86 3.70 6.92 1.75
CA PHE A 86 4.03 7.72 2.94
C PHE A 86 4.56 6.83 4.04
N ARG A 87 5.62 7.27 4.69
CA ARG A 87 6.03 6.65 5.95
C ARG A 87 4.94 6.90 6.99
N ALA A 88 4.77 5.95 7.87
CA ALA A 88 3.82 6.06 8.96
C ALA A 88 4.30 5.21 10.13
N ARG A 89 3.79 5.52 11.33
CA ARG A 89 4.01 4.67 12.50
C ARG A 89 2.68 4.25 13.09
N ILE A 90 2.67 3.13 13.78
CA ILE A 90 1.49 2.68 14.50
C ILE A 90 1.40 3.49 15.79
N ALA A 91 0.31 4.24 15.95
CA ALA A 91 0.06 5.04 17.14
C ALA A 91 -0.81 4.30 18.15
N GLY A 92 -1.53 3.26 17.73
CA GLY A 92 -2.35 2.45 18.61
C GLY A 92 -2.85 1.19 17.93
N GLY A 93 -3.06 0.14 18.72
CA GLY A 93 -3.57 -1.14 18.24
C GLY A 93 -2.48 -2.11 17.81
N GLU A 94 -2.89 -3.33 17.56
CA GLU A 94 -2.04 -4.41 17.05
C GLU A 94 -2.46 -4.71 15.60
N PRO A 95 -1.50 -4.85 14.66
CA PRO A 95 -1.84 -5.16 13.27
C PRO A 95 -2.66 -6.45 13.14
N SER A 96 -3.61 -6.42 12.23
CA SER A 96 -4.44 -7.56 11.87
C SER A 96 -4.86 -7.39 10.42
N VAL A 97 -5.67 -8.30 9.90
CA VAL A 97 -6.25 -8.16 8.56
C VAL A 97 -7.77 -8.27 8.64
N PRO A 98 -8.44 -7.20 9.15
CA PRO A 98 -9.89 -7.22 9.26
C PRO A 98 -10.56 -7.43 7.91
N GLN A 99 -11.71 -8.07 7.91
CA GLN A 99 -12.51 -8.18 6.69
C GLN A 99 -13.33 -6.90 6.54
N ALA A 100 -13.11 -6.18 5.45
CA ALA A 100 -13.81 -4.95 5.15
C ALA A 100 -14.90 -5.22 4.10
N ASP A 101 -15.86 -4.29 4.00
CA ASP A 101 -16.96 -4.44 3.06
C ASP A 101 -16.55 -4.11 1.63
N GLU A 102 -15.47 -3.37 1.43
CA GLU A 102 -15.04 -2.93 0.12
C GLU A 102 -13.52 -2.93 -0.02
N GLY A 103 -13.05 -2.92 -1.25
CA GLY A 103 -11.63 -2.87 -1.57
C GLY A 103 -10.95 -4.23 -1.38
N THR A 104 -9.64 -4.24 -1.55
CA THR A 104 -8.84 -5.45 -1.41
C THR A 104 -8.86 -5.95 0.02
N GLN A 105 -9.17 -7.25 0.18
CA GLN A 105 -9.10 -7.92 1.47
C GLN A 105 -7.75 -8.61 1.57
N TYR A 106 -6.94 -8.25 2.56
CA TYR A 106 -5.67 -8.94 2.79
C TYR A 106 -5.92 -10.19 3.61
N VAL A 107 -5.09 -11.22 3.39
CA VAL A 107 -5.26 -12.51 4.08
C VAL A 107 -4.24 -12.75 5.18
N GLU A 108 -3.13 -12.04 5.14
CA GLU A 108 -2.14 -12.06 6.22
C GLU A 108 -1.27 -10.80 6.18
N TRP A 109 -0.57 -10.55 7.26
CA TRP A 109 0.40 -9.49 7.38
C TRP A 109 1.67 -10.02 8.05
N ARG A 110 2.81 -9.37 7.81
CA ARG A 110 4.05 -9.67 8.52
C ARG A 110 5.02 -8.50 8.39
N TRP A 111 6.05 -8.54 9.22
CA TRP A 111 7.21 -7.68 9.03
C TRP A 111 8.18 -8.40 8.08
N GLY A 112 8.74 -7.68 7.13
CA GLY A 112 9.69 -8.27 6.19
C GLY A 112 10.54 -7.23 5.47
N PRO A 113 11.62 -7.66 4.81
CA PRO A 113 12.49 -6.73 4.10
C PRO A 113 11.79 -6.17 2.86
N PRO A 114 12.12 -4.93 2.44
CA PRO A 114 11.54 -4.34 1.22
C PRO A 114 11.69 -5.21 -0.03
N GLY A 115 12.75 -6.02 -0.11
CA GLY A 115 12.97 -6.94 -1.25
C GLY A 115 11.86 -7.95 -1.47
N GLU A 116 11.07 -8.26 -0.45
CA GLU A 116 9.88 -9.12 -0.59
C GLU A 116 8.84 -8.52 -1.55
N LEU A 117 8.92 -7.22 -1.83
CA LEU A 117 8.02 -6.53 -2.75
C LEU A 117 8.43 -6.68 -4.22
N ALA A 118 9.56 -7.31 -4.51
CA ALA A 118 10.07 -7.41 -5.88
C ALA A 118 9.09 -8.12 -6.82
N SER A 119 8.45 -9.20 -6.38
CA SER A 119 7.47 -9.91 -7.20
C SER A 119 6.27 -9.05 -7.54
N ALA A 120 5.75 -8.30 -6.57
CA ALA A 120 4.64 -7.38 -6.80
C ALA A 120 5.05 -6.27 -7.77
N ALA A 121 6.26 -5.71 -7.59
CA ALA A 121 6.79 -4.66 -8.47
C ALA A 121 6.89 -5.15 -9.92
N ARG A 122 7.43 -6.36 -10.13
CA ARG A 122 7.53 -6.96 -11.46
C ARG A 122 6.14 -7.19 -12.08
N ALA A 123 5.16 -7.50 -11.24
CA ALA A 123 3.78 -7.71 -11.69
C ALA A 123 3.00 -6.40 -11.93
N GLY A 124 3.61 -5.24 -11.65
CA GLY A 124 3.02 -3.94 -11.96
C GLY A 124 2.54 -3.13 -10.76
N SER A 125 2.82 -3.57 -9.52
CA SER A 125 2.44 -2.82 -8.32
C SER A 125 3.24 -1.50 -8.23
N VAL A 126 2.53 -0.39 -8.33
CA VAL A 126 3.18 0.94 -8.32
C VAL A 126 3.71 1.27 -6.94
N CYS A 127 2.97 0.98 -5.87
CA CYS A 127 3.44 1.25 -4.51
C CYS A 127 4.69 0.45 -4.16
N ALA A 128 4.79 -0.81 -4.62
CA ALA A 128 5.99 -1.61 -4.43
C ALA A 128 7.19 -0.99 -5.14
N ARG A 129 6.99 -0.53 -6.37
CA ARG A 129 8.06 0.13 -7.15
C ARG A 129 8.55 1.40 -6.48
N VAL A 130 7.64 2.22 -5.96
CA VAL A 130 8.00 3.46 -5.28
C VAL A 130 8.92 3.18 -4.09
N LEU A 131 8.54 2.22 -3.24
CA LEU A 131 9.37 1.89 -2.08
C LEU A 131 10.72 1.31 -2.49
N LEU A 132 10.75 0.34 -3.40
CA LEU A 132 11.99 -0.28 -3.85
C LEU A 132 12.94 0.74 -4.46
N ARG A 133 12.42 1.66 -5.26
CA ARG A 133 13.23 2.73 -5.84
C ARG A 133 13.82 3.62 -4.74
N SER A 134 13.06 3.93 -3.71
CA SER A 134 13.52 4.79 -2.61
C SER A 134 14.65 4.18 -1.81
N VAL A 135 14.71 2.85 -1.71
CA VAL A 135 15.79 2.14 -1.00
C VAL A 135 16.90 1.64 -1.94
N GLY A 136 16.82 2.01 -3.23
CA GLY A 136 17.85 1.64 -4.19
C GLY A 136 17.86 0.18 -4.61
N SER A 137 16.73 -0.52 -4.44
CA SER A 137 16.60 -1.92 -4.83
C SER A 137 16.02 -2.08 -6.21
N ALA A 138 16.52 -3.06 -6.96
CA ALA A 138 15.95 -3.46 -8.26
C ALA A 138 14.83 -4.49 -8.04
N TRP A 139 14.07 -4.71 -9.11
CA TRP A 139 13.06 -5.79 -9.10
C TRP A 139 13.06 -6.59 -10.39
#